data_e78ac5bf87dbb98aa68e3513f2e626e4
#
_entry.id   e78ac5bf87dbb98aa68e3513f2e626e4
#
_cell.length_a   1.000
_cell.length_b   1.000
_cell.length_c   1.000
_cell.angle_alpha   90.00
_cell.angle_beta   90.00
_cell.angle_gamma   90.00
#
_symmetry.space_group_name_H-M   'P 1'
#
loop_
_entity.id
_entity.type
_entity.pdbx_description
1 polymer ?
#
loop_
_entity_poly.entity_id
_entity_poly.type
_entity_poly.pdbx_seq_one_letter_code
_entity_poly.pdbx_strand_id
1 'polypeptide(L)'
;EAYVDKSIKMAIYCPDGAVDTYNKVNKRWGDRFSVNISGDRWVDINLQEATKGKAVAWIQQQTGASPEETVVFGDNFNDMSMLKQAHYSFASELSHPDVKAAAHYQVASWKVDGVLAVLKRILENEEAFLAAPEGTGNDTSEVNHAE
;
A
#
# COMPACT_ATOMS: atom_id res chain seq x y z
N GLU A 1 13.06 -20.39 32.49
CA GLU A 1 11.84 -19.81 31.92
C GLU A 1 11.87 -20.05 30.42
N ALA A 2 10.84 -20.68 29.84
CA ALA A 2 10.74 -20.87 28.41
C ALA A 2 10.50 -19.48 27.78
N TYR A 3 11.39 -19.05 26.90
CA TYR A 3 11.19 -17.85 26.10
C TYR A 3 10.00 -18.07 25.18
N VAL A 4 8.92 -17.34 25.42
CA VAL A 4 7.75 -17.34 24.52
C VAL A 4 7.98 -16.22 23.52
N ASP A 5 8.39 -16.60 22.32
CA ASP A 5 8.55 -15.68 21.22
C ASP A 5 7.17 -15.14 20.78
N LYS A 6 6.97 -13.84 20.94
CA LYS A 6 5.78 -13.11 20.47
C LYS A 6 6.10 -12.28 19.23
N SER A 7 7.07 -12.73 18.44
CA SER A 7 7.46 -12.03 17.21
C SER A 7 6.29 -12.02 16.22
N ILE A 8 5.93 -10.83 15.78
CA ILE A 8 4.88 -10.62 14.77
C ILE A 8 5.45 -10.52 13.36
N LYS A 9 6.77 -10.26 13.26
CA LYS A 9 7.48 -10.08 12.00
C LYS A 9 8.95 -10.50 12.14
N MET A 10 9.48 -11.11 11.08
CA MET A 10 10.91 -11.35 10.88
C MET A 10 11.34 -10.64 9.59
N ALA A 11 12.43 -9.88 9.64
CA ALA A 11 13.04 -9.24 8.46
C ALA A 11 14.41 -9.85 8.20
N ILE A 12 14.67 -10.24 6.96
CA ILE A 12 15.94 -10.83 6.50
C ILE A 12 16.64 -9.80 5.61
N TYR A 13 17.83 -9.40 6.00
CA TYR A 13 18.69 -8.58 5.14
C TYR A 13 19.45 -9.45 4.15
N CYS A 14 19.38 -9.10 2.86
CA CYS A 14 19.96 -9.81 1.73
C CYS A 14 20.95 -8.89 1.01
N PRO A 15 22.28 -8.98 1.29
CA PRO A 15 23.27 -8.08 0.72
C PRO A 15 23.32 -8.12 -0.80
N ASP A 16 23.04 -9.28 -1.41
CA ASP A 16 23.09 -9.52 -2.85
C ASP A 16 21.73 -9.37 -3.56
N GLY A 17 20.71 -8.87 -2.85
CA GLY A 17 19.35 -8.71 -3.35
C GLY A 17 18.35 -9.68 -2.73
N ALA A 18 17.08 -9.26 -2.68
CA ALA A 18 16.03 -9.98 -1.95
C ALA A 18 15.42 -11.16 -2.73
N VAL A 19 15.50 -11.16 -4.05
CA VAL A 19 14.71 -12.07 -4.93
C VAL A 19 15.01 -13.55 -4.67
N ASP A 20 16.29 -13.92 -4.62
CA ASP A 20 16.67 -15.34 -4.41
C ASP A 20 16.26 -15.83 -3.01
N THR A 21 16.44 -14.99 -2.01
CA THR A 21 16.03 -15.31 -0.64
C THR A 21 14.51 -15.44 -0.54
N TYR A 22 13.78 -14.50 -1.15
CA TYR A 22 12.31 -14.56 -1.24
C TYR A 22 11.85 -15.88 -1.86
N ASN A 23 12.38 -16.26 -3.03
CA ASN A 23 11.98 -17.49 -3.72
C ASN A 23 12.21 -18.74 -2.84
N LYS A 24 13.36 -18.84 -2.16
CA LYS A 24 13.68 -19.94 -1.25
C LYS A 24 12.76 -20.01 -0.04
N VAL A 25 12.54 -18.87 0.59
CA VAL A 25 11.72 -18.76 1.81
C VAL A 25 10.25 -19.00 1.48
N ASN A 26 9.75 -18.35 0.43
CA ASN A 26 8.34 -18.48 0.00
C ASN A 26 8.00 -19.91 -0.43
N LYS A 27 8.88 -20.58 -1.17
CA LYS A 27 8.70 -22.00 -1.53
C LYS A 27 8.56 -22.92 -0.31
N ARG A 28 9.25 -22.60 0.79
CA ARG A 28 9.27 -23.47 2.00
C ARG A 28 8.20 -23.09 3.01
N TRP A 29 7.86 -21.82 3.12
CA TRP A 29 7.09 -21.28 4.22
C TRP A 29 5.87 -20.45 3.79
N GLY A 30 5.70 -20.18 2.49
CA GLY A 30 4.62 -19.35 1.96
C GLY A 30 3.20 -19.86 2.26
N ASP A 31 3.04 -21.17 2.47
CA ASP A 31 1.75 -21.76 2.88
C ASP A 31 1.37 -21.41 4.33
N ARG A 32 2.35 -21.06 5.15
CA ARG A 32 2.16 -20.80 6.60
C ARG A 32 2.33 -19.34 6.99
N PHE A 33 3.11 -18.61 6.21
CA PHE A 33 3.48 -17.22 6.48
C PHE A 33 3.33 -16.37 5.22
N SER A 34 3.05 -15.09 5.44
CA SER A 34 3.13 -14.09 4.37
C SER A 34 4.59 -13.70 4.18
N VAL A 35 5.16 -14.05 3.03
CA VAL A 35 6.55 -13.71 2.66
C VAL A 35 6.50 -12.62 1.62
N ASN A 36 7.20 -11.50 1.82
CA ASN A 36 7.15 -10.35 0.93
C ASN A 36 8.54 -9.75 0.75
N ILE A 37 8.80 -9.20 -0.43
CA ILE A 37 9.92 -8.29 -0.64
C ILE A 37 9.48 -6.92 -0.17
N SER A 38 10.17 -6.34 0.82
CA SER A 38 9.88 -5.03 1.41
C SER A 38 10.89 -3.95 1.00
N GLY A 39 11.77 -4.26 0.08
CA GLY A 39 12.79 -3.40 -0.49
C GLY A 39 13.82 -4.21 -1.25
N ASP A 40 14.76 -3.58 -1.96
CA ASP A 40 15.73 -4.24 -2.83
C ASP A 40 16.54 -5.35 -2.13
N ARG A 41 16.75 -5.21 -0.81
CA ARG A 41 17.59 -6.08 0.01
C ARG A 41 16.88 -6.63 1.25
N TRP A 42 15.55 -6.60 1.28
CA TRP A 42 14.81 -7.04 2.45
C TRP A 42 13.71 -8.02 2.09
N VAL A 43 13.64 -9.12 2.84
CA VAL A 43 12.53 -10.06 2.80
C VAL A 43 11.86 -10.07 4.18
N ASP A 44 10.58 -9.78 4.19
CA ASP A 44 9.74 -9.81 5.39
C ASP A 44 8.94 -11.11 5.45
N ILE A 45 8.91 -11.72 6.61
CA ILE A 45 8.07 -12.87 6.95
C ILE A 45 7.13 -12.44 8.06
N ASN A 46 5.83 -12.50 7.80
CA ASN A 46 4.78 -12.12 8.73
C ASN A 46 3.83 -13.31 8.94
N LEU A 47 3.05 -13.28 10.00
CA LEU A 47 1.86 -14.12 10.07
C LEU A 47 0.94 -13.80 8.89
N GLN A 48 0.26 -14.80 8.31
CA GLN A 48 -0.67 -14.57 7.19
C GLN A 48 -1.78 -13.58 7.54
N GLU A 49 -2.13 -13.52 8.82
CA GLU A 49 -3.13 -12.59 9.36
C GLU A 49 -2.58 -11.16 9.56
N ALA A 50 -1.26 -10.98 9.63
CA ALA A 50 -0.62 -9.70 9.89
C ALA A 50 -0.29 -8.95 8.60
N THR A 51 -1.31 -8.65 7.79
CA THR A 51 -1.16 -7.86 6.55
C THR A 51 -1.73 -6.45 6.74
N LYS A 52 -1.23 -5.49 5.94
CA LYS A 52 -1.75 -4.11 5.97
C LYS A 52 -3.24 -4.05 5.62
N GLY A 53 -3.72 -4.89 4.70
CA GLY A 53 -5.14 -4.96 4.36
C GLY A 53 -6.01 -5.41 5.53
N LYS A 54 -5.58 -6.45 6.27
CA LYS A 54 -6.31 -6.89 7.47
C LYS A 54 -6.29 -5.85 8.58
N ALA A 55 -5.19 -5.10 8.71
CA ALA A 55 -5.13 -4.00 9.67
C ALA A 55 -6.14 -2.89 9.31
N VAL A 56 -6.25 -2.51 8.04
CA VAL A 56 -7.26 -1.54 7.57
C VAL A 56 -8.67 -2.08 7.81
N ALA A 57 -8.96 -3.31 7.41
CA ALA A 57 -10.27 -3.92 7.63
C ALA A 57 -10.65 -3.98 9.13
N TRP A 58 -9.68 -4.24 10.01
CA TRP A 58 -9.90 -4.20 11.45
C TRP A 58 -10.19 -2.79 11.95
N ILE A 59 -9.47 -1.75 11.46
CA ILE A 59 -9.73 -0.34 11.80
C ILE A 59 -11.14 0.06 11.34
N GLN A 60 -11.52 -0.27 10.10
CA GLN A 60 -12.87 -0.02 9.57
C GLN A 60 -13.93 -0.64 10.49
N GLN A 61 -13.75 -1.88 10.90
CA GLN A 61 -14.68 -2.55 11.81
C GLN A 61 -14.75 -1.86 13.18
N GLN A 62 -13.62 -1.40 13.75
CA GLN A 62 -13.59 -0.73 15.05
C GLN A 62 -14.19 0.67 15.02
N THR A 63 -14.07 1.37 13.91
CA THR A 63 -14.55 2.76 13.75
C THR A 63 -15.95 2.85 13.14
N GLY A 64 -16.41 1.78 12.52
CA GLY A 64 -17.62 1.76 11.71
C GLY A 64 -17.46 2.41 10.33
N ALA A 65 -16.24 2.75 9.93
CA ALA A 65 -15.97 3.36 8.63
C ALA A 65 -16.13 2.34 7.49
N SER A 66 -16.81 2.73 6.42
CA SER A 66 -16.94 1.93 5.22
C SER A 66 -15.70 2.05 4.31
N PRO A 67 -15.53 1.17 3.29
CA PRO A 67 -14.51 1.35 2.27
C PRO A 67 -14.58 2.71 1.56
N GLU A 68 -15.77 3.27 1.37
CA GLU A 68 -16.04 4.57 0.74
C GLU A 68 -15.61 5.75 1.63
N GLU A 69 -15.51 5.54 2.94
CA GLU A 69 -15.05 6.53 3.92
C GLU A 69 -13.57 6.36 4.27
N THR A 70 -12.89 5.43 3.57
CA THR A 70 -11.50 5.08 3.84
C THR A 70 -10.60 5.55 2.70
N VAL A 71 -9.53 6.28 3.08
CA VAL A 71 -8.47 6.70 2.16
C VAL A 71 -7.18 5.97 2.53
N VAL A 72 -6.51 5.38 1.55
CA VAL A 72 -5.23 4.69 1.73
C VAL A 72 -4.21 5.07 0.67
N PHE A 73 -2.94 5.10 1.05
CA PHE A 73 -1.81 5.36 0.16
C PHE A 73 -0.80 4.22 0.27
N GLY A 74 -0.28 3.77 -0.86
CA GLY A 74 0.70 2.69 -0.91
C GLY A 74 1.68 2.85 -2.07
N ASP A 75 2.84 2.22 -1.96
CA ASP A 75 3.90 2.30 -2.97
C ASP A 75 4.56 0.95 -3.30
N ASN A 76 4.29 -0.09 -2.50
CA ASN A 76 4.99 -1.36 -2.63
C ASN A 76 4.03 -2.58 -2.59
N PHE A 77 4.54 -3.76 -2.90
CA PHE A 77 3.77 -5.01 -2.96
C PHE A 77 3.05 -5.36 -1.65
N ASN A 78 3.65 -5.05 -0.49
CA ASN A 78 3.03 -5.26 0.81
C ASN A 78 1.84 -4.33 1.09
N ASP A 79 1.63 -3.30 0.27
CA ASP A 79 0.50 -2.37 0.34
C ASP A 79 -0.71 -2.84 -0.49
N MET A 80 -0.52 -3.75 -1.45
CA MET A 80 -1.58 -4.18 -2.37
C MET A 80 -2.84 -4.67 -1.65
N SER A 81 -2.68 -5.39 -0.53
CA SER A 81 -3.82 -5.85 0.27
C SER A 81 -4.57 -4.70 0.95
N MET A 82 -3.87 -3.62 1.31
CA MET A 82 -4.45 -2.40 1.87
C MET A 82 -5.15 -1.57 0.80
N LEU A 83 -4.54 -1.42 -0.37
CA LEU A 83 -5.12 -0.68 -1.50
C LEU A 83 -6.48 -1.25 -1.92
N LYS A 84 -6.68 -2.56 -1.78
CA LYS A 84 -7.94 -3.26 -2.08
C LYS A 84 -9.04 -3.10 -1.01
N GLN A 85 -8.73 -2.55 0.17
CA GLN A 85 -9.69 -2.39 1.26
C GLN A 85 -10.42 -1.05 1.23
N ALA A 86 -10.00 -0.10 0.39
CA ALA A 86 -10.55 1.25 0.36
C ALA A 86 -10.96 1.65 -1.06
N HIS A 87 -12.08 2.35 -1.17
CA HIS A 87 -12.51 2.94 -2.43
C HIS A 87 -11.53 4.04 -2.88
N TYR A 88 -11.10 4.90 -1.97
CA TYR A 88 -10.10 5.94 -2.24
C TYR A 88 -8.69 5.42 -1.97
N SER A 89 -8.21 4.52 -2.85
CA SER A 89 -6.88 3.93 -2.77
C SER A 89 -5.94 4.55 -3.81
N PHE A 90 -4.78 5.03 -3.36
CA PHE A 90 -3.80 5.74 -4.18
C PHE A 90 -2.47 4.99 -4.19
N ALA A 91 -2.00 4.62 -5.38
CA ALA A 91 -0.64 4.12 -5.57
C ALA A 91 0.28 5.24 -6.04
N SER A 92 1.52 5.27 -5.57
CA SER A 92 2.52 6.21 -6.06
C SER A 92 2.78 6.01 -7.57
N GLU A 93 2.96 7.09 -8.30
CA GLU A 93 3.35 7.06 -9.73
C GLU A 93 4.65 6.30 -9.99
N LEU A 94 5.52 6.20 -8.97
CA LEU A 94 6.80 5.47 -9.04
C LEU A 94 6.68 3.99 -8.69
N SER A 95 5.50 3.53 -8.29
CA SER A 95 5.25 2.13 -7.92
C SER A 95 5.32 1.18 -9.12
N HIS A 96 5.57 -0.10 -8.81
CA HIS A 96 5.49 -1.16 -9.81
C HIS A 96 4.09 -1.20 -10.47
N PRO A 97 3.98 -1.55 -11.77
CA PRO A 97 2.69 -1.61 -12.48
C PRO A 97 1.61 -2.42 -11.74
N ASP A 98 1.97 -3.55 -11.13
CA ASP A 98 1.02 -4.39 -10.38
C ASP A 98 0.46 -3.68 -9.12
N VAL A 99 1.29 -2.87 -8.46
CA VAL A 99 0.88 -2.07 -7.30
C VAL A 99 -0.09 -0.96 -7.76
N LYS A 100 0.23 -0.30 -8.89
CA LYS A 100 -0.68 0.70 -9.49
C LYS A 100 -2.01 0.08 -9.90
N ALA A 101 -1.99 -1.13 -10.46
CA ALA A 101 -3.21 -1.85 -10.85
C ALA A 101 -4.06 -2.31 -9.65
N ALA A 102 -3.50 -2.36 -8.45
CA ALA A 102 -4.22 -2.71 -7.22
C ALA A 102 -4.92 -1.50 -6.57
N ALA A 103 -4.65 -0.27 -7.02
CA ALA A 103 -5.25 0.96 -6.53
C ALA A 103 -6.26 1.52 -7.56
N HIS A 104 -7.25 2.28 -7.09
CA HIS A 104 -8.19 2.98 -7.97
C HIS A 104 -7.59 4.24 -8.60
N TYR A 105 -6.63 4.88 -7.89
CA TYR A 105 -6.04 6.15 -8.29
C TYR A 105 -4.51 6.10 -8.23
N GLN A 106 -3.87 7.05 -8.90
CA GLN A 106 -2.44 7.30 -8.73
C GLN A 106 -2.21 8.65 -8.06
N VAL A 107 -1.13 8.73 -7.30
CA VAL A 107 -0.68 9.95 -6.63
C VAL A 107 0.75 10.27 -7.06
N ALA A 108 1.05 11.55 -7.24
CA ALA A 108 2.40 12.01 -7.54
C ALA A 108 3.40 11.57 -6.47
N SER A 109 4.68 11.55 -6.82
CA SER A 109 5.73 11.05 -5.94
C SER A 109 5.87 11.90 -4.66
N TRP A 110 6.50 11.30 -3.64
CA TRP A 110 6.87 11.99 -2.40
C TRP A 110 7.79 13.20 -2.63
N LYS A 111 8.50 13.25 -3.77
CA LYS A 111 9.39 14.38 -4.12
C LYS A 111 8.63 15.68 -4.36
N VAL A 112 7.35 15.60 -4.65
CA VAL A 112 6.46 16.73 -4.91
C VAL A 112 5.26 16.75 -3.97
N ASP A 113 5.40 16.12 -2.79
CA ASP A 113 4.37 16.09 -1.75
C ASP A 113 3.00 15.56 -2.23
N GLY A 114 2.99 14.57 -3.14
CA GLY A 114 1.78 14.08 -3.79
C GLY A 114 0.68 13.66 -2.81
N VAL A 115 1.02 12.92 -1.75
CA VAL A 115 0.06 12.53 -0.68
C VAL A 115 -0.54 13.76 -0.01
N LEU A 116 0.28 14.76 0.33
CA LEU A 116 -0.18 15.99 0.97
C LEU A 116 -1.15 16.77 0.04
N ALA A 117 -0.88 16.80 -1.25
CA ALA A 117 -1.76 17.44 -2.23
C ALA A 117 -3.15 16.77 -2.28
N VAL A 118 -3.22 15.45 -2.25
CA VAL A 118 -4.49 14.71 -2.18
C VAL A 118 -5.22 14.98 -0.86
N LEU A 119 -4.52 14.93 0.27
CA LEU A 119 -5.12 15.21 1.59
C LEU A 119 -5.69 16.63 1.67
N LYS A 120 -5.00 17.64 1.13
CA LYS A 120 -5.52 19.02 1.05
C LYS A 120 -6.81 19.09 0.24
N ARG A 121 -6.86 18.42 -0.93
CA ARG A 121 -8.07 18.37 -1.76
C ARG A 121 -9.25 17.72 -1.05
N ILE A 122 -9.00 16.65 -0.28
CA ILE A 122 -10.05 15.99 0.51
C ILE A 122 -10.59 16.98 1.57
N LEU A 123 -9.71 17.67 2.29
CA LEU A 123 -10.09 18.61 3.35
C LEU A 123 -10.79 19.89 2.84
N GLU A 124 -10.43 20.34 1.63
CA GLU A 124 -10.97 21.56 1.03
C GLU A 124 -12.28 21.34 0.27
N ASN A 125 -12.51 20.13 -0.25
CA ASN A 125 -13.62 19.77 -1.13
C ASN A 125 -14.20 18.38 -0.80
N GLU A 126 -14.48 18.13 0.46
CA GLU A 126 -14.96 16.82 0.93
C GLU A 126 -16.15 16.29 0.12
N GLU A 127 -17.19 17.13 -0.10
CA GLU A 127 -18.36 16.73 -0.90
C GLU A 127 -18.04 16.51 -2.40
N ALA A 128 -17.19 17.34 -2.99
CA ALA A 128 -16.83 17.22 -4.40
C ALA A 128 -15.87 16.06 -4.67
N PHE A 129 -15.02 15.71 -3.69
CA PHE A 129 -14.12 14.55 -3.78
C PHE A 129 -14.91 13.23 -3.71
N LEU A 130 -15.90 13.17 -2.83
CA LEU A 130 -16.77 12.01 -2.64
C LEU A 130 -17.79 11.84 -3.80
N ALA A 131 -18.10 12.92 -4.52
CA ALA A 131 -19.01 12.91 -5.67
C ALA A 131 -18.33 12.66 -7.03
N ALA A 132 -16.98 12.48 -7.08
CA ALA A 132 -16.26 12.24 -8.32
C ALA A 132 -16.69 10.88 -8.94
N PRO A 133 -17.07 10.85 -10.23
CA PRO A 133 -17.49 9.61 -10.87
C PRO A 133 -16.37 8.59 -10.91
N GLU A 134 -16.74 7.32 -10.74
CA GLU A 134 -15.84 6.18 -10.90
C GLU A 134 -15.13 6.27 -12.26
N GLY A 135 -13.79 6.34 -12.28
CA GLY A 135 -13.01 6.08 -13.48
C GLY A 135 -12.37 7.24 -14.23
N THR A 136 -12.21 8.44 -13.66
CA THR A 136 -11.39 9.50 -14.31
C THR A 136 -9.96 9.53 -13.79
N GLY A 137 -9.29 8.37 -13.77
CA GLY A 137 -7.88 8.23 -13.41
C GLY A 137 -6.89 8.62 -14.53
N ASN A 138 -7.30 9.43 -15.51
CA ASN A 138 -6.43 9.84 -16.62
C ASN A 138 -6.63 11.32 -16.96
N ASP A 139 -6.50 12.21 -15.96
CA ASP A 139 -6.30 13.62 -16.26
C ASP A 139 -4.81 13.97 -16.15
N THR A 140 -4.08 13.68 -17.24
CA THR A 140 -2.77 14.26 -17.54
C THR A 140 -3.00 15.63 -18.18
N SER A 141 -3.68 16.56 -17.51
CA SER A 141 -3.78 17.92 -17.99
C SER A 141 -2.67 18.78 -17.38
N GLU A 142 -1.65 18.96 -18.20
CA GLU A 142 -0.91 20.20 -18.45
C GLU A 142 -0.50 21.01 -17.20
N VAL A 143 0.70 20.72 -16.71
CA VAL A 143 1.51 21.77 -16.12
C VAL A 143 2.26 22.46 -17.27
N ASN A 144 1.67 23.52 -17.82
CA ASN A 144 2.36 24.44 -18.69
C ASN A 144 3.55 25.05 -17.93
N HIS A 145 4.74 24.71 -18.37
CA HIS A 145 5.92 25.54 -18.12
C HIS A 145 5.77 26.83 -18.94
N ALA A 146 5.48 27.91 -18.27
CA ALA A 146 5.73 29.24 -18.79
C ALA A 146 7.03 29.75 -18.16
N GLU A 147 8.00 30.03 -19.01
CA GLU A 147 9.26 30.73 -18.98
C GLU A 147 9.71 31.42 -17.67
#